data_dc1eec6a48c0ed9f68504de4592cd000
#
_entry.id   dc1eec6a48c0ed9f68504de4592cd000
#
_cell.length_a   1.000
_cell.length_b   1.000
_cell.length_c   1.000
_cell.angle_alpha   90.00
_cell.angle_beta   90.00
_cell.angle_gamma   90.00
#
_symmetry.space_group_name_H-M   'P 1'
#
loop_
_entity.id
_entity.type
_entity.pdbx_description
1 polymer ?
#
loop_
_entity_poly.entity_id
_entity_poly.type
_entity_poly.pdbx_seq_one_letter_code
_entity_poly.pdbx_strand_id
1 'polypeptide(L)'
;MKNKHSLALLTAGLMMAACSTSPAPTATPETMPEPTASAEPTTVDYRDIDVQQLAKEGMKLTCASVYGVYNQEGDSVDSSIAATVYVNDETKEVVFIDFVEALLPVSAGGADGWAILDDEKAEALGGAVITAGEKRYPAAFELNGLTWTASSADDQVVYTASVHGKDVEFIAYVATQEGGAWYHEGITEPAQLLDSEGKPAAEIQIGTKASIHHGVDFWPSPITFPGNIELIKNYVYDHGVNYGTYPESTDIAKNDAGEWTVADVTTGATLAGEPNYFNLIKQAYDQIESGQGTPFTAE
;
A
#
# COMPACT_ATOMS: atom_id res chain seq x y z
N MET A 1 -14.48 27.36 -44.77
CA MET A 1 -14.04 28.78 -44.85
C MET A 1 -12.69 28.87 -44.18
N LYS A 2 -11.73 29.34 -44.98
CA LYS A 2 -10.32 29.53 -44.63
C LYS A 2 -10.16 30.76 -43.74
N ASN A 3 -9.28 30.73 -42.73
CA ASN A 3 -8.48 31.89 -42.42
C ASN A 3 -7.13 31.47 -41.80
N LYS A 4 -6.11 31.82 -42.54
CA LYS A 4 -4.68 31.88 -42.20
C LYS A 4 -4.39 33.27 -41.63
N HIS A 5 -3.49 33.41 -40.70
CA HIS A 5 -2.56 34.53 -40.49
C HIS A 5 -1.58 34.09 -39.41
N SER A 6 -0.38 34.15 -39.52
CA SER A 6 0.75 34.81 -40.17
C SER A 6 1.81 35.00 -39.08
N LEU A 7 2.94 34.55 -39.45
CA LEU A 7 4.29 34.62 -38.89
C LEU A 7 4.72 36.06 -38.57
N ALA A 8 5.44 36.30 -37.50
CA ALA A 8 6.33 37.45 -37.35
C ALA A 8 7.63 37.05 -36.66
N LEU A 9 8.67 36.99 -37.46
CA LEU A 9 10.09 36.99 -37.11
C LEU A 9 10.48 38.39 -36.66
N LEU A 10 11.25 38.51 -35.56
CA LEU A 10 12.04 39.71 -35.29
C LEU A 10 13.46 39.32 -34.87
N THR A 11 14.39 39.58 -35.79
CA THR A 11 15.85 39.64 -35.63
C THR A 11 16.27 41.07 -35.31
N ALA A 12 17.19 41.26 -34.34
CA ALA A 12 18.21 42.32 -34.23
C ALA A 12 18.83 42.21 -32.85
N GLY A 13 20.10 42.36 -32.56
CA GLY A 13 21.22 42.85 -33.34
C GLY A 13 22.40 42.94 -32.36
N LEU A 14 23.54 42.59 -32.86
CA LEU A 14 24.85 42.56 -32.21
C LEU A 14 25.32 44.01 -31.95
N MET A 15 25.84 44.33 -30.74
CA MET A 15 26.74 45.44 -30.53
C MET A 15 27.93 45.02 -29.69
N MET A 16 29.08 44.97 -30.33
CA MET A 16 30.41 44.97 -29.69
C MET A 16 30.75 46.37 -29.22
N ALA A 17 31.25 46.49 -28.00
CA ALA A 17 32.02 47.64 -27.58
C ALA A 17 33.32 47.16 -26.94
N ALA A 18 34.39 47.40 -27.64
CA ALA A 18 35.74 47.25 -27.13
C ALA A 18 36.13 48.54 -26.37
N CYS A 19 36.68 48.42 -25.19
CA CYS A 19 37.43 49.45 -24.54
C CYS A 19 38.66 48.92 -23.80
N SER A 20 39.71 49.50 -24.10
CA SER A 20 41.13 49.37 -23.88
C SER A 20 41.58 49.27 -22.39
N THR A 21 42.71 48.62 -22.32
CA THR A 21 43.63 48.34 -21.21
C THR A 21 44.18 49.55 -20.46
N SER A 22 44.31 49.38 -19.13
CA SER A 22 45.41 49.96 -18.34
C SER A 22 45.79 49.01 -17.20
N PRO A 23 47.05 48.77 -16.91
CA PRO A 23 47.50 47.82 -15.92
C PRO A 23 47.51 48.48 -14.49
N ALA A 24 46.98 47.78 -13.49
CA ALA A 24 47.08 48.08 -12.10
C ALA A 24 47.82 47.00 -11.34
N PRO A 25 48.41 47.30 -10.17
CA PRO A 25 49.55 46.58 -9.62
C PRO A 25 49.23 45.23 -9.02
N THR A 26 50.23 44.36 -9.14
CA THR A 26 50.29 42.99 -8.61
C THR A 26 50.09 42.97 -7.10
N ALA A 27 48.91 42.48 -6.66
CA ALA A 27 48.68 42.05 -5.30
C ALA A 27 49.02 40.54 -5.16
N THR A 28 49.81 40.21 -4.17
CA THR A 28 50.19 38.85 -3.76
C THR A 28 48.92 38.06 -3.49
N PRO A 29 48.74 36.84 -3.98
CA PRO A 29 47.56 36.03 -3.64
C PRO A 29 47.65 35.59 -2.18
N GLU A 30 46.75 36.08 -1.36
CA GLU A 30 46.40 35.43 -0.09
C GLU A 30 45.79 34.07 -0.42
N THR A 31 46.40 33.04 0.12
CA THR A 31 45.90 31.66 0.05
C THR A 31 44.57 31.60 0.80
N MET A 32 43.46 31.60 0.08
CA MET A 32 42.18 31.25 0.66
C MET A 32 42.28 29.82 1.23
N PRO A 33 41.77 29.57 2.44
CA PRO A 33 41.64 28.22 2.94
C PRO A 33 40.74 27.44 1.97
N GLU A 34 41.21 26.26 1.55
CA GLU A 34 40.49 25.30 0.75
C GLU A 34 39.12 25.04 1.43
N PRO A 35 37.99 25.13 0.74
CA PRO A 35 36.70 24.77 1.32
C PRO A 35 36.81 23.34 1.81
N THR A 36 36.67 23.14 3.09
CA THR A 36 36.52 21.80 3.70
C THR A 36 35.38 21.14 2.96
N ALA A 37 35.66 20.05 2.27
CA ALA A 37 34.65 19.25 1.61
C ALA A 37 33.56 18.94 2.64
N SER A 38 32.40 19.52 2.45
CA SER A 38 31.20 19.11 3.18
C SER A 38 31.04 17.62 2.92
N ALA A 39 31.11 16.79 3.95
CA ALA A 39 30.83 15.38 3.82
C ALA A 39 29.45 15.27 3.16
N GLU A 40 29.39 14.64 2.00
CA GLU A 40 28.10 14.28 1.40
C GLU A 40 27.32 13.49 2.45
N PRO A 41 26.04 13.78 2.67
CA PRO A 41 25.23 12.99 3.58
C PRO A 41 25.31 11.53 3.09
N THR A 42 25.82 10.66 3.94
CA THR A 42 25.82 9.22 3.68
C THR A 42 24.36 8.78 3.69
N THR A 43 23.77 8.61 2.53
CA THR A 43 22.42 8.05 2.43
C THR A 43 22.49 6.63 2.97
N VAL A 44 21.77 6.37 4.05
CA VAL A 44 21.62 5.02 4.61
C VAL A 44 20.70 4.27 3.66
N ASP A 45 21.13 3.09 3.20
CA ASP A 45 20.26 2.19 2.43
C ASP A 45 19.40 1.39 3.40
N TYR A 46 18.08 1.62 3.37
CA TYR A 46 17.11 1.01 4.29
C TYR A 46 16.52 -0.32 3.76
N ARG A 47 16.93 -0.84 2.60
CA ARG A 47 16.29 -1.97 1.92
C ARG A 47 16.35 -3.29 2.66
N ASP A 48 17.41 -3.53 3.43
CA ASP A 48 17.67 -4.79 4.16
C ASP A 48 17.71 -4.56 5.69
N ILE A 49 17.00 -3.57 6.20
CA ILE A 49 17.11 -3.16 7.60
C ILE A 49 16.03 -3.82 8.46
N ASP A 50 16.45 -4.34 9.60
CA ASP A 50 15.57 -4.71 10.71
C ASP A 50 15.26 -3.48 11.55
N VAL A 51 13.98 -3.06 11.55
CA VAL A 51 13.50 -1.91 12.32
C VAL A 51 13.73 -2.07 13.83
N GLN A 52 13.68 -3.31 14.35
CA GLN A 52 13.99 -3.61 15.75
C GLN A 52 15.47 -3.32 16.06
N GLN A 53 16.36 -3.67 15.14
CA GLN A 53 17.79 -3.39 15.29
C GLN A 53 18.06 -1.89 15.25
N LEU A 54 17.48 -1.14 14.34
CA LEU A 54 17.62 0.31 14.29
C LEU A 54 17.23 0.98 15.62
N ALA A 55 16.12 0.58 16.20
CA ALA A 55 15.67 1.10 17.49
C ALA A 55 16.62 0.68 18.64
N LYS A 56 17.14 -0.55 18.64
CA LYS A 56 18.14 -1.02 19.61
C LYS A 56 19.46 -0.26 19.51
N GLU A 57 19.82 0.19 18.32
CA GLU A 57 21.00 1.04 18.05
C GLU A 57 20.77 2.51 18.43
N GLY A 58 19.57 2.86 18.88
CA GLY A 58 19.23 4.19 19.41
C GLY A 58 18.54 5.11 18.41
N MET A 59 18.17 4.65 17.22
CA MET A 59 17.36 5.43 16.30
C MET A 59 15.96 5.63 16.89
N LYS A 60 15.53 6.87 16.96
CA LYS A 60 14.17 7.20 17.38
C LYS A 60 13.24 7.08 16.20
N LEU A 61 12.24 6.23 16.34
CA LEU A 61 11.28 5.92 15.31
C LEU A 61 9.85 6.20 15.78
N THR A 62 9.05 6.74 14.88
CA THR A 62 7.59 6.82 15.03
C THR A 62 6.95 6.01 13.93
N CYS A 63 5.91 5.23 14.25
CA CYS A 63 5.18 4.44 13.28
C CYS A 63 3.68 4.75 13.29
N ALA A 64 3.03 4.47 12.17
CA ALA A 64 1.58 4.44 12.06
C ALA A 64 1.16 3.29 11.16
N SER A 65 0.04 2.64 11.52
CA SER A 65 -0.60 1.60 10.72
C SER A 65 -1.92 2.14 10.17
N VAL A 66 -2.15 1.94 8.89
CA VAL A 66 -3.40 2.27 8.22
C VAL A 66 -3.92 1.05 7.45
N TYR A 67 -5.21 1.03 7.25
CA TYR A 67 -5.91 -0.11 6.67
C TYR A 67 -6.77 0.33 5.51
N GLY A 68 -6.88 -0.53 4.51
CA GLY A 68 -7.72 -0.32 3.36
C GLY A 68 -8.06 -1.64 2.68
N VAL A 69 -8.89 -1.56 1.65
CA VAL A 69 -9.20 -2.71 0.81
C VAL A 69 -8.53 -2.53 -0.54
N TYR A 70 -8.01 -3.64 -1.09
CA TYR A 70 -7.49 -3.63 -2.44
C TYR A 70 -8.65 -3.45 -3.41
N ASN A 71 -8.60 -2.39 -4.18
CA ASN A 71 -9.58 -2.10 -5.24
C ASN A 71 -8.84 -2.03 -6.57
N GLN A 72 -9.15 -2.94 -7.46
CA GLN A 72 -8.68 -2.92 -8.83
C GLN A 72 -9.65 -2.08 -9.69
N GLU A 73 -9.15 -1.34 -10.66
CA GLU A 73 -10.00 -0.68 -11.66
C GLU A 73 -11.00 -1.70 -12.24
N GLY A 74 -12.30 -1.55 -11.92
CA GLY A 74 -13.35 -2.44 -12.39
C GLY A 74 -14.08 -3.26 -11.33
N ASP A 75 -14.03 -2.84 -10.07
CA ASP A 75 -14.91 -3.25 -8.95
C ASP A 75 -14.62 -4.58 -8.24
N SER A 76 -13.42 -5.15 -8.34
CA SER A 76 -13.10 -6.32 -7.51
C SER A 76 -12.36 -5.94 -6.25
N VAL A 77 -13.03 -6.05 -5.10
CA VAL A 77 -12.40 -6.00 -3.78
C VAL A 77 -12.15 -7.45 -3.35
N ASP A 78 -10.90 -7.88 -3.28
CA ASP A 78 -10.53 -9.27 -2.97
C ASP A 78 -9.67 -9.44 -1.73
N SER A 79 -9.11 -8.35 -1.21
CA SER A 79 -8.23 -8.37 -0.05
C SER A 79 -8.30 -7.09 0.77
N SER A 80 -7.87 -7.20 2.02
CA SER A 80 -7.61 -6.08 2.91
C SER A 80 -6.11 -5.88 3.04
N ILE A 81 -5.65 -4.64 2.98
CA ILE A 81 -4.25 -4.26 3.12
C ILE A 81 -4.06 -3.51 4.43
N ALA A 82 -3.11 -3.97 5.25
CA ALA A 82 -2.50 -3.17 6.31
C ALA A 82 -1.16 -2.63 5.83
N ALA A 83 -0.93 -1.34 6.00
CA ALA A 83 0.35 -0.70 5.75
C ALA A 83 0.86 -0.06 7.05
N THR A 84 2.04 -0.47 7.50
CA THR A 84 2.72 0.16 8.63
C THR A 84 3.97 0.86 8.13
N VAL A 85 4.06 2.15 8.40
CA VAL A 85 5.20 2.99 8.00
C VAL A 85 5.97 3.41 9.24
N TYR A 86 7.30 3.31 9.18
CA TYR A 86 8.22 3.74 10.23
C TYR A 86 9.06 4.90 9.70
N VAL A 87 9.12 5.97 10.47
CA VAL A 87 9.81 7.21 10.12
C VAL A 87 10.87 7.51 11.17
N ASN A 88 12.05 7.90 10.72
CA ASN A 88 13.09 8.43 11.58
C ASN A 88 12.67 9.83 12.10
N ASP A 89 12.58 9.99 13.42
CA ASP A 89 12.11 11.23 14.04
C ASP A 89 13.02 12.44 13.74
N GLU A 90 14.30 12.19 13.47
CA GLU A 90 15.28 13.24 13.23
C GLU A 90 15.35 13.68 11.78
N THR A 91 15.37 12.72 10.83
CA THR A 91 15.51 13.01 9.38
C THR A 91 14.17 13.14 8.67
N LYS A 92 13.09 12.62 9.26
CA LYS A 92 11.75 12.52 8.65
C LYS A 92 11.68 11.60 7.42
N GLU A 93 12.68 10.77 7.26
CA GLU A 93 12.73 9.77 6.19
C GLU A 93 11.96 8.51 6.59
N VAL A 94 11.29 7.90 5.63
CA VAL A 94 10.72 6.56 5.78
C VAL A 94 11.86 5.56 5.79
N VAL A 95 11.98 4.78 6.86
CA VAL A 95 13.06 3.81 7.05
C VAL A 95 12.58 2.37 6.90
N PHE A 96 11.29 2.12 7.10
CA PHE A 96 10.72 0.79 6.93
C PHE A 96 9.24 0.88 6.61
N ILE A 97 8.79 -0.03 5.72
CA ILE A 97 7.39 -0.20 5.36
C ILE A 97 7.07 -1.68 5.47
N ASP A 98 6.00 -2.00 6.18
CA ASP A 98 5.44 -3.34 6.23
C ASP A 98 4.06 -3.38 5.60
N PHE A 99 3.81 -4.41 4.79
CA PHE A 99 2.51 -4.69 4.20
C PHE A 99 2.04 -6.09 4.54
N VAL A 100 0.82 -6.16 5.05
CA VAL A 100 0.08 -7.42 5.15
C VAL A 100 -1.17 -7.30 4.30
N GLU A 101 -1.32 -8.16 3.31
CA GLU A 101 -2.50 -8.22 2.46
C GLU A 101 -3.23 -9.54 2.68
N ALA A 102 -4.37 -9.47 3.37
CA ALA A 102 -5.19 -10.62 3.77
C ALA A 102 -6.37 -10.79 2.82
N LEU A 103 -6.66 -12.05 2.41
CA LEU A 103 -7.82 -12.36 1.58
C LEU A 103 -9.12 -12.10 2.35
N LEU A 104 -10.15 -11.66 1.64
CA LEU A 104 -11.50 -11.53 2.19
C LEU A 104 -12.27 -12.87 2.12
N PRO A 105 -13.34 -13.05 2.91
CA PRO A 105 -14.12 -14.30 2.91
C PRO A 105 -14.77 -14.56 1.56
N VAL A 106 -15.15 -13.52 0.85
CA VAL A 106 -15.71 -13.56 -0.50
C VAL A 106 -14.96 -12.56 -1.36
N SER A 107 -14.77 -12.88 -2.61
CA SER A 107 -14.15 -11.98 -3.60
C SER A 107 -15.17 -11.62 -4.67
N ALA A 108 -15.26 -10.33 -4.97
CA ALA A 108 -16.06 -9.83 -6.06
C ALA A 108 -15.16 -9.71 -7.30
N GLY A 109 -14.84 -10.76 -8.01
CA GLY A 109 -14.08 -10.58 -9.26
C GLY A 109 -13.09 -11.67 -9.63
N GLY A 110 -13.12 -12.81 -8.98
CA GLY A 110 -12.46 -14.02 -9.49
C GLY A 110 -11.29 -14.56 -8.69
N ALA A 111 -10.72 -13.87 -7.73
CA ALA A 111 -9.88 -14.53 -6.73
C ALA A 111 -10.79 -15.26 -5.75
N ASP A 112 -10.42 -16.48 -5.39
CA ASP A 112 -11.23 -17.25 -4.44
C ASP A 112 -11.05 -16.68 -3.03
N GLY A 113 -12.14 -16.18 -2.45
CA GLY A 113 -12.17 -15.81 -1.04
C GLY A 113 -11.88 -17.02 -0.15
N TRP A 114 -11.38 -16.76 1.07
CA TRP A 114 -11.00 -17.85 1.98
C TRP A 114 -12.20 -18.66 2.50
N ALA A 115 -13.43 -18.15 2.45
CA ALA A 115 -14.61 -18.84 2.97
C ALA A 115 -15.23 -19.88 2.00
N ILE A 116 -14.60 -20.16 0.86
CA ILE A 116 -15.05 -21.22 -0.04
C ILE A 116 -14.78 -22.58 0.63
N LEU A 117 -15.82 -23.41 0.71
CA LEU A 117 -15.79 -24.70 1.35
C LEU A 117 -15.43 -25.82 0.39
N ASP A 118 -14.53 -26.69 0.81
CA ASP A 118 -14.39 -28.05 0.28
C ASP A 118 -15.54 -28.97 0.76
N ASP A 119 -15.58 -30.20 0.25
CA ASP A 119 -16.61 -31.17 0.59
C ASP A 119 -16.59 -31.55 2.06
N GLU A 120 -15.41 -31.70 2.66
CA GLU A 120 -15.22 -32.11 4.06
C GLU A 120 -15.77 -31.05 5.02
N LYS A 121 -15.40 -29.78 4.80
CA LYS A 121 -15.91 -28.68 5.64
C LYS A 121 -17.40 -28.46 5.46
N ALA A 122 -17.91 -28.57 4.23
CA ALA A 122 -19.32 -28.42 3.96
C ALA A 122 -20.15 -29.54 4.66
N GLU A 123 -19.64 -30.78 4.71
CA GLU A 123 -20.27 -31.90 5.44
C GLU A 123 -20.25 -31.65 6.95
N ALA A 124 -19.11 -31.18 7.49
CA ALA A 124 -18.97 -30.89 8.91
C ALA A 124 -19.96 -29.83 9.43
N LEU A 125 -20.35 -28.88 8.56
CA LEU A 125 -21.33 -27.85 8.91
C LEU A 125 -22.79 -28.34 8.94
N GLY A 126 -23.08 -29.60 8.58
CA GLY A 126 -24.38 -30.19 8.76
C GLY A 126 -25.55 -29.49 8.06
N GLY A 127 -25.28 -28.83 6.92
CA GLY A 127 -26.28 -28.06 6.16
C GLY A 127 -26.31 -26.55 6.45
N ALA A 128 -25.47 -26.05 7.37
CA ALA A 128 -25.28 -24.62 7.58
C ALA A 128 -24.37 -24.02 6.46
N VAL A 129 -24.81 -24.19 5.21
CA VAL A 129 -24.06 -23.84 4.01
C VAL A 129 -24.96 -23.03 3.08
N ILE A 130 -24.39 -21.96 2.48
CA ILE A 130 -25.02 -21.19 1.40
C ILE A 130 -24.31 -21.53 0.09
N THR A 131 -25.08 -21.71 -0.96
CA THR A 131 -24.55 -21.92 -2.32
C THR A 131 -24.78 -20.66 -3.14
N ALA A 132 -23.72 -20.19 -3.81
CA ALA A 132 -23.78 -19.11 -4.79
C ALA A 132 -22.98 -19.54 -6.03
N GLY A 133 -23.65 -19.65 -7.16
CA GLY A 133 -23.11 -20.29 -8.35
C GLY A 133 -22.72 -21.75 -8.06
N GLU A 134 -21.47 -22.10 -8.39
CA GLU A 134 -20.91 -23.44 -8.13
C GLU A 134 -20.18 -23.54 -6.78
N LYS A 135 -20.08 -22.45 -6.02
CA LYS A 135 -19.31 -22.37 -4.78
C LYS A 135 -20.21 -22.49 -3.55
N ARG A 136 -19.66 -23.06 -2.49
CA ARG A 136 -20.31 -23.22 -1.20
C ARG A 136 -19.58 -22.41 -0.14
N TYR A 137 -20.34 -21.79 0.76
CA TYR A 137 -19.86 -20.90 1.81
C TYR A 137 -20.52 -21.26 3.14
N PRO A 138 -19.86 -21.07 4.30
CA PRO A 138 -20.52 -21.23 5.59
C PRO A 138 -21.68 -20.24 5.74
N ALA A 139 -22.79 -20.69 6.28
CA ALA A 139 -23.90 -19.79 6.63
C ALA A 139 -23.53 -18.77 7.71
N ALA A 140 -22.59 -19.16 8.59
CA ALA A 140 -22.01 -18.25 9.56
C ALA A 140 -20.59 -18.67 9.96
N PHE A 141 -19.80 -17.68 10.35
CA PHE A 141 -18.50 -17.91 10.99
C PHE A 141 -18.25 -16.90 12.11
N GLU A 142 -17.38 -17.26 13.05
CA GLU A 142 -16.87 -16.36 14.08
C GLU A 142 -15.41 -16.01 13.78
N LEU A 143 -15.07 -14.74 13.90
CA LEU A 143 -13.71 -14.22 13.77
C LEU A 143 -13.53 -13.08 14.75
N ASN A 144 -12.48 -13.13 15.55
CA ASN A 144 -12.09 -12.10 16.51
C ASN A 144 -13.29 -11.53 17.29
N GLY A 145 -14.11 -12.46 17.86
CA GLY A 145 -15.25 -12.15 18.72
C GLY A 145 -16.50 -11.61 18.01
N LEU A 146 -16.52 -11.53 16.68
CA LEU A 146 -17.71 -11.19 15.92
C LEU A 146 -18.24 -12.39 15.14
N THR A 147 -19.54 -12.59 15.19
CA THR A 147 -20.24 -13.60 14.39
C THR A 147 -20.77 -12.95 13.12
N TRP A 148 -20.35 -13.47 11.99
CA TRP A 148 -20.75 -13.04 10.66
C TRP A 148 -21.72 -14.04 10.05
N THR A 149 -22.87 -13.55 9.57
CA THR A 149 -23.92 -14.37 8.97
C THR A 149 -24.06 -14.07 7.49
N ALA A 150 -24.07 -15.11 6.68
CA ALA A 150 -24.18 -15.00 5.25
C ALA A 150 -25.62 -14.81 4.79
N SER A 151 -25.81 -14.01 3.76
CA SER A 151 -26.97 -13.99 2.89
C SER A 151 -26.53 -14.10 1.44
N SER A 152 -27.40 -14.60 0.56
CA SER A 152 -27.11 -14.64 -0.88
C SER A 152 -28.19 -13.93 -1.68
N ALA A 153 -27.75 -13.13 -2.66
CA ALA A 153 -28.61 -12.51 -3.66
C ALA A 153 -27.85 -12.45 -4.99
N ASP A 154 -28.52 -12.79 -6.08
CA ASP A 154 -27.95 -12.73 -7.45
C ASP A 154 -26.59 -13.45 -7.58
N ASP A 155 -26.50 -14.67 -7.01
CA ASP A 155 -25.28 -15.51 -6.95
C ASP A 155 -24.08 -14.85 -6.22
N GLN A 156 -24.34 -13.81 -5.42
CA GLN A 156 -23.33 -13.21 -4.55
C GLN A 156 -23.62 -13.53 -3.09
N VAL A 157 -22.56 -13.72 -2.31
CA VAL A 157 -22.64 -13.90 -0.85
C VAL A 157 -22.20 -12.63 -0.17
N VAL A 158 -23.00 -12.16 0.78
CA VAL A 158 -22.69 -11.02 1.63
C VAL A 158 -22.73 -11.48 3.09
N TYR A 159 -21.67 -11.20 3.83
CA TYR A 159 -21.61 -11.44 5.27
C TYR A 159 -21.94 -10.17 6.03
N THR A 160 -22.79 -10.29 7.05
CA THR A 160 -23.19 -9.17 7.92
C THR A 160 -22.99 -9.56 9.38
N ALA A 161 -22.65 -8.58 10.22
CA ALA A 161 -22.57 -8.71 11.67
C ALA A 161 -23.10 -7.47 12.36
N SER A 162 -23.48 -7.59 13.64
CA SER A 162 -23.83 -6.44 14.48
C SER A 162 -22.58 -5.91 15.16
N VAL A 163 -22.12 -4.73 14.74
CA VAL A 163 -20.99 -4.01 15.31
C VAL A 163 -21.51 -2.74 15.99
N HIS A 164 -21.24 -2.57 17.29
CA HIS A 164 -21.76 -1.46 18.09
C HIS A 164 -23.28 -1.27 17.98
N GLY A 165 -24.02 -2.39 17.84
CA GLY A 165 -25.50 -2.38 17.72
C GLY A 165 -26.02 -1.93 16.37
N LYS A 166 -25.19 -1.93 15.33
CA LYS A 166 -25.56 -1.67 13.93
C LYS A 166 -25.15 -2.86 13.06
N ASP A 167 -26.01 -3.25 12.15
CA ASP A 167 -25.69 -4.25 11.16
C ASP A 167 -24.79 -3.63 10.09
N VAL A 168 -23.66 -4.26 9.85
CA VAL A 168 -22.65 -3.82 8.87
C VAL A 168 -22.29 -4.99 7.95
N GLU A 169 -21.95 -4.71 6.71
CA GLU A 169 -21.37 -5.68 5.77
C GLU A 169 -19.88 -5.85 6.02
N PHE A 170 -19.37 -7.07 5.87
CA PHE A 170 -17.98 -7.43 6.14
C PHE A 170 -16.99 -6.53 5.38
N ILE A 171 -17.12 -6.44 4.06
CA ILE A 171 -16.22 -5.64 3.23
C ILE A 171 -16.28 -4.16 3.60
N ALA A 172 -17.50 -3.64 3.81
CA ALA A 172 -17.68 -2.24 4.19
C ALA A 172 -17.08 -1.93 5.57
N TYR A 173 -17.15 -2.87 6.51
CA TYR A 173 -16.53 -2.72 7.83
C TYR A 173 -15.00 -2.76 7.73
N VAL A 174 -14.45 -3.77 7.07
CA VAL A 174 -12.99 -3.94 6.90
C VAL A 174 -12.35 -2.79 6.10
N ALA A 175 -13.11 -2.11 5.26
CA ALA A 175 -12.64 -0.90 4.56
C ALA A 175 -12.46 0.32 5.48
N THR A 176 -12.99 0.29 6.72
CA THR A 176 -12.74 1.34 7.72
C THR A 176 -11.42 1.09 8.47
N GLN A 177 -10.85 2.14 9.09
CA GLN A 177 -9.64 1.97 9.91
C GLN A 177 -9.87 1.04 11.10
N GLU A 178 -11.03 1.14 11.78
CA GLU A 178 -11.42 0.28 12.89
C GLU A 178 -11.59 -1.18 12.44
N GLY A 179 -12.36 -1.41 11.39
CA GLY A 179 -12.63 -2.75 10.88
C GLY A 179 -11.40 -3.39 10.25
N GLY A 180 -10.56 -2.62 9.59
CA GLY A 180 -9.28 -3.08 9.06
C GLY A 180 -8.34 -3.54 10.18
N ALA A 181 -8.19 -2.72 11.24
CA ALA A 181 -7.40 -3.09 12.40
C ALA A 181 -7.93 -4.38 13.07
N TRP A 182 -9.24 -4.44 13.31
CA TRP A 182 -9.91 -5.63 13.85
C TRP A 182 -9.64 -6.89 12.99
N TYR A 183 -9.70 -6.75 11.67
CA TYR A 183 -9.50 -7.87 10.75
C TYR A 183 -8.05 -8.36 10.76
N HIS A 184 -7.09 -7.45 10.64
CA HIS A 184 -5.66 -7.80 10.64
C HIS A 184 -5.17 -8.34 11.99
N GLU A 185 -5.79 -7.97 13.10
CA GLU A 185 -5.59 -8.64 14.39
C GLU A 185 -6.17 -10.07 14.37
N GLY A 186 -7.37 -10.24 13.81
CA GLY A 186 -8.09 -11.51 13.81
C GLY A 186 -7.51 -12.58 12.90
N ILE A 187 -6.80 -12.22 11.80
CA ILE A 187 -6.27 -13.21 10.84
C ILE A 187 -5.13 -14.06 11.38
N THR A 188 -4.58 -13.74 12.55
CA THR A 188 -3.57 -14.56 13.24
C THR A 188 -4.13 -15.90 13.72
N GLU A 189 -5.44 -15.97 13.92
CA GLU A 189 -6.17 -17.16 14.33
C GLU A 189 -7.11 -17.62 13.21
N PRO A 190 -7.44 -18.93 13.14
CA PRO A 190 -8.39 -19.44 12.17
C PRO A 190 -9.82 -18.93 12.45
N ALA A 191 -10.57 -18.63 11.39
CA ALA A 191 -12.00 -18.39 11.52
C ALA A 191 -12.73 -19.68 11.90
N GLN A 192 -13.65 -19.59 12.88
CA GLN A 192 -14.47 -20.70 13.35
C GLN A 192 -15.75 -20.77 12.52
N LEU A 193 -15.92 -21.84 11.74
CA LEU A 193 -17.14 -22.07 10.96
C LEU A 193 -18.22 -22.67 11.83
N LEU A 194 -19.43 -22.12 11.77
CA LEU A 194 -20.52 -22.48 12.67
C LEU A 194 -21.52 -23.43 12.01
N ASP A 195 -21.98 -24.42 12.76
CA ASP A 195 -23.08 -25.30 12.36
C ASP A 195 -24.46 -24.59 12.46
N SER A 196 -25.54 -25.31 12.17
CA SER A 196 -26.91 -24.80 12.27
C SER A 196 -27.38 -24.45 13.68
N GLU A 197 -26.66 -24.89 14.71
CA GLU A 197 -26.91 -24.54 16.11
C GLU A 197 -26.05 -23.37 16.57
N GLY A 198 -25.20 -22.83 15.69
CA GLY A 198 -24.27 -21.74 15.98
C GLY A 198 -23.03 -22.19 16.76
N LYS A 199 -22.68 -23.47 16.70
CA LYS A 199 -21.50 -24.01 17.37
C LYS A 199 -20.34 -24.16 16.40
N PRO A 200 -19.09 -23.98 16.85
CA PRO A 200 -17.92 -24.28 16.04
C PRO A 200 -17.93 -25.75 15.56
N ALA A 201 -17.84 -25.97 14.26
CA ALA A 201 -17.86 -27.29 13.63
C ALA A 201 -16.64 -27.54 12.73
N ALA A 202 -16.00 -26.48 12.24
CA ALA A 202 -14.78 -26.56 11.46
C ALA A 202 -14.00 -25.24 11.59
N GLU A 203 -12.75 -25.26 11.16
CA GLU A 203 -11.87 -24.09 11.15
C GLU A 203 -11.35 -23.84 9.73
N ILE A 204 -11.08 -22.56 9.44
CA ILE A 204 -10.44 -22.19 8.20
C ILE A 204 -9.38 -21.11 8.43
N GLN A 205 -8.16 -21.39 8.00
CA GLN A 205 -7.07 -20.42 8.11
C GLN A 205 -7.24 -19.32 7.08
N ILE A 206 -7.16 -18.07 7.52
CA ILE A 206 -7.19 -16.92 6.64
C ILE A 206 -5.80 -16.73 6.03
N GLY A 207 -5.73 -16.79 4.72
CA GLY A 207 -4.47 -16.63 3.99
C GLY A 207 -4.16 -15.17 3.70
N THR A 208 -2.86 -14.87 3.65
CA THR A 208 -2.37 -13.61 3.05
C THR A 208 -1.95 -13.86 1.60
N LYS A 209 -1.94 -12.84 0.76
CA LYS A 209 -1.43 -12.97 -0.62
C LYS A 209 0.00 -13.51 -0.63
N ALA A 210 0.84 -13.09 0.27
CA ALA A 210 2.21 -13.59 0.40
C ALA A 210 2.26 -15.09 0.76
N SER A 211 1.38 -15.60 1.63
CA SER A 211 1.36 -17.00 2.05
C SER A 211 0.76 -17.92 1.01
N ILE A 212 -0.28 -17.49 0.29
CA ILE A 212 -0.98 -18.32 -0.70
C ILE A 212 -0.19 -18.40 -1.99
N HIS A 213 0.42 -17.30 -2.40
CA HIS A 213 1.15 -17.25 -3.67
C HIS A 213 2.62 -17.63 -3.52
N HIS A 214 3.11 -17.99 -2.32
CA HIS A 214 4.47 -18.47 -2.02
C HIS A 214 5.59 -17.71 -2.74
N GLY A 215 5.38 -16.43 -3.07
CA GLY A 215 6.29 -15.67 -3.93
C GLY A 215 6.33 -16.11 -5.38
N VAL A 216 5.51 -17.11 -5.80
CA VAL A 216 5.51 -17.70 -7.13
C VAL A 216 4.10 -17.64 -7.71
N ASP A 217 3.96 -16.92 -8.82
CA ASP A 217 3.15 -17.27 -9.98
C ASP A 217 1.62 -17.39 -9.88
N PHE A 218 0.96 -16.65 -9.05
CA PHE A 218 -0.42 -16.26 -9.39
C PHE A 218 -0.42 -15.25 -10.57
N TRP A 219 0.72 -14.67 -10.84
CA TRP A 219 0.89 -13.53 -11.74
C TRP A 219 1.61 -13.97 -13.01
N PRO A 220 1.06 -13.75 -14.21
CA PRO A 220 1.75 -14.06 -15.46
C PRO A 220 2.93 -13.09 -15.75
N SER A 221 3.29 -12.27 -14.79
CA SER A 221 4.38 -11.31 -14.87
C SER A 221 5.72 -11.97 -14.48
N PRO A 222 6.85 -11.52 -15.05
CA PRO A 222 8.17 -11.94 -14.59
C PRO A 222 8.47 -11.48 -13.15
N ILE A 223 7.66 -10.56 -12.60
CA ILE A 223 7.82 -10.02 -11.25
C ILE A 223 6.77 -10.66 -10.35
N THR A 224 7.22 -11.33 -9.28
CA THR A 224 6.33 -11.95 -8.28
C THR A 224 5.57 -10.90 -7.46
N PHE A 225 4.53 -11.31 -6.72
CA PHE A 225 3.84 -10.39 -5.80
C PHE A 225 4.80 -9.75 -4.78
N PRO A 226 5.65 -10.50 -4.03
CA PRO A 226 6.66 -9.89 -3.17
C PRO A 226 7.61 -8.96 -3.91
N GLY A 227 8.04 -9.31 -5.12
CA GLY A 227 8.89 -8.46 -5.94
C GLY A 227 8.23 -7.12 -6.30
N ASN A 228 6.93 -7.12 -6.60
CA ASN A 228 6.18 -5.87 -6.81
C ASN A 228 6.13 -5.01 -5.54
N ILE A 229 5.87 -5.63 -4.39
CA ILE A 229 5.86 -4.92 -3.09
C ILE A 229 7.22 -4.28 -2.80
N GLU A 230 8.32 -5.00 -3.06
CA GLU A 230 9.66 -4.44 -2.89
C GLU A 230 9.95 -3.26 -3.84
N LEU A 231 9.46 -3.29 -5.08
CA LEU A 231 9.59 -2.15 -6.00
C LEU A 231 8.84 -0.91 -5.49
N ILE A 232 7.64 -1.09 -4.93
CA ILE A 232 6.86 0.00 -4.31
C ILE A 232 7.60 0.59 -3.11
N LYS A 233 8.12 -0.24 -2.21
CA LYS A 233 8.90 0.20 -1.05
C LYS A 233 10.17 0.94 -1.49
N ASN A 234 10.93 0.37 -2.45
CA ASN A 234 12.15 0.96 -2.95
C ASN A 234 11.92 2.34 -3.56
N TYR A 235 10.80 2.51 -4.29
CA TYR A 235 10.42 3.85 -4.77
C TYR A 235 10.34 4.86 -3.60
N VAL A 236 9.67 4.49 -2.52
CA VAL A 236 9.50 5.39 -1.36
C VAL A 236 10.81 5.65 -0.63
N TYR A 237 11.68 4.65 -0.49
CA TYR A 237 13.00 4.83 0.10
C TYR A 237 13.89 5.77 -0.73
N ASP A 238 13.80 5.71 -2.06
CA ASP A 238 14.60 6.52 -2.97
C ASP A 238 14.03 7.93 -3.19
N HIS A 239 12.71 8.11 -3.15
CA HIS A 239 12.03 9.35 -3.56
C HIS A 239 11.15 9.97 -2.46
N GLY A 240 10.92 9.27 -1.34
CA GLY A 240 10.04 9.73 -0.25
C GLY A 240 8.56 9.67 -0.63
N VAL A 241 7.75 10.39 0.16
CA VAL A 241 6.28 10.40 0.06
C VAL A 241 5.71 11.73 -0.44
N ASN A 242 6.46 12.45 -1.26
CA ASN A 242 6.08 13.75 -1.81
C ASN A 242 5.20 13.60 -3.06
N TYR A 243 4.09 12.88 -2.93
CA TYR A 243 3.08 12.69 -3.97
C TYR A 243 1.67 12.84 -3.37
N GLY A 244 0.70 13.19 -4.22
CA GLY A 244 -0.69 13.30 -3.81
C GLY A 244 -1.41 11.95 -3.80
N THR A 245 -2.62 11.93 -3.25
CA THR A 245 -3.47 10.73 -3.15
C THR A 245 -4.21 10.49 -4.47
N TYR A 246 -4.11 9.29 -5.00
CA TYR A 246 -4.90 8.86 -6.16
C TYR A 246 -6.36 8.56 -5.73
N PRO A 247 -7.40 8.90 -6.51
CA PRO A 247 -7.36 9.54 -7.84
C PRO A 247 -7.41 11.08 -7.80
N GLU A 248 -7.39 11.72 -6.64
CA GLU A 248 -7.53 13.18 -6.50
C GLU A 248 -6.32 13.94 -7.04
N SER A 249 -5.14 13.33 -7.01
CA SER A 249 -3.90 13.87 -7.56
C SER A 249 -3.52 13.18 -8.87
N THR A 250 -2.82 13.92 -9.73
CA THR A 250 -2.21 13.39 -10.97
C THR A 250 -0.78 12.87 -10.76
N ASP A 251 -0.27 12.90 -9.52
CA ASP A 251 1.08 12.44 -9.22
C ASP A 251 1.23 10.93 -9.41
N ILE A 252 0.15 10.17 -9.22
CA ILE A 252 0.08 8.74 -9.51
C ILE A 252 -0.75 8.55 -10.78
N ALA A 253 -0.13 8.10 -11.85
CA ALA A 253 -0.75 8.00 -13.16
C ALA A 253 -0.19 6.82 -13.97
N LYS A 254 -0.80 6.52 -15.10
CA LYS A 254 -0.22 5.61 -16.11
C LYS A 254 0.43 6.42 -17.23
N ASN A 255 1.62 6.00 -17.62
CA ASN A 255 2.29 6.55 -18.80
C ASN A 255 1.67 6.01 -20.12
N ASP A 256 2.16 6.46 -21.26
CA ASP A 256 1.67 6.02 -22.57
C ASP A 256 1.87 4.51 -22.84
N ALA A 257 2.78 3.86 -22.12
CA ALA A 257 3.00 2.42 -22.17
C ALA A 257 2.07 1.64 -21.25
N GLY A 258 1.24 2.32 -20.42
CA GLY A 258 0.34 1.72 -19.46
C GLY A 258 1.01 1.32 -18.14
N GLU A 259 2.25 1.75 -17.89
CA GLU A 259 2.98 1.51 -16.66
C GLU A 259 2.63 2.58 -15.63
N TRP A 260 2.55 2.20 -14.36
CA TRP A 260 2.36 3.15 -13.27
C TRP A 260 3.59 4.03 -13.05
N THR A 261 3.34 5.30 -12.88
CA THR A 261 4.34 6.32 -12.53
C THR A 261 3.89 7.08 -11.30
N VAL A 262 4.84 7.46 -10.47
CA VAL A 262 4.63 8.34 -9.33
C VAL A 262 5.57 9.53 -9.51
N ALA A 263 5.02 10.74 -9.53
CA ALA A 263 5.77 11.97 -9.80
C ALA A 263 6.67 11.86 -11.06
N ASP A 264 6.12 11.31 -12.17
CA ASP A 264 6.81 11.06 -13.46
C ASP A 264 7.94 10.01 -13.43
N VAL A 265 8.13 9.29 -12.31
CA VAL A 265 9.09 8.18 -12.22
C VAL A 265 8.35 6.86 -12.31
N THR A 266 8.76 5.99 -13.22
CA THR A 266 8.20 4.63 -13.34
C THR A 266 8.68 3.78 -12.16
N THR A 267 7.74 3.17 -11.42
CA THR A 267 8.06 2.35 -10.24
C THR A 267 8.64 0.99 -10.62
N GLY A 268 8.31 0.50 -11.81
CA GLY A 268 8.66 -0.85 -12.29
C GLY A 268 7.72 -1.93 -11.77
N ALA A 269 6.83 -1.63 -10.82
CA ALA A 269 5.81 -2.57 -10.37
C ALA A 269 4.72 -2.76 -11.44
N THR A 270 4.09 -3.93 -11.45
CA THR A 270 3.09 -4.31 -12.45
C THR A 270 1.72 -4.62 -11.85
N LEU A 271 1.50 -4.28 -10.58
CA LEU A 271 0.22 -4.47 -9.89
C LEU A 271 -0.84 -3.51 -10.43
N ALA A 272 -2.00 -4.05 -10.82
CA ALA A 272 -3.09 -3.22 -11.34
C ALA A 272 -3.60 -2.19 -10.31
N GLY A 273 -3.60 -2.56 -9.03
CA GLY A 273 -3.99 -1.72 -7.92
C GLY A 273 -2.83 -1.03 -7.20
N GLU A 274 -1.70 -0.80 -7.85
CA GLU A 274 -0.52 -0.14 -7.29
C GLU A 274 -0.83 1.16 -6.54
N PRO A 275 -1.75 2.04 -7.00
CA PRO A 275 -2.14 3.24 -6.27
C PRO A 275 -2.65 3.01 -4.85
N ASN A 276 -3.25 1.83 -4.56
CA ASN A 276 -3.74 1.54 -3.21
C ASN A 276 -2.60 1.51 -2.19
N TYR A 277 -1.46 0.93 -2.57
CA TYR A 277 -0.28 0.86 -1.68
C TYR A 277 0.32 2.23 -1.43
N PHE A 278 0.49 3.05 -2.47
CA PHE A 278 1.00 4.42 -2.34
C PHE A 278 0.06 5.29 -1.49
N ASN A 279 -1.25 5.17 -1.67
CA ASN A 279 -2.24 5.89 -0.86
C ASN A 279 -2.13 5.51 0.63
N LEU A 280 -1.97 4.22 0.94
CA LEU A 280 -1.82 3.76 2.33
C LEU A 280 -0.50 4.22 2.94
N ILE A 281 0.62 4.15 2.20
CA ILE A 281 1.90 4.71 2.67
C ILE A 281 1.75 6.19 2.98
N LYS A 282 1.14 6.95 2.07
CA LYS A 282 0.92 8.39 2.24
C LYS A 282 0.07 8.69 3.46
N GLN A 283 -1.03 7.97 3.66
CA GLN A 283 -1.91 8.13 4.82
C GLN A 283 -1.19 7.84 6.14
N ALA A 284 -0.40 6.76 6.21
CA ALA A 284 0.38 6.42 7.39
C ALA A 284 1.42 7.49 7.70
N TYR A 285 2.14 7.96 6.68
CA TYR A 285 3.12 9.04 6.83
C TYR A 285 2.45 10.34 7.31
N ASP A 286 1.32 10.73 6.74
CA ASP A 286 0.58 11.94 7.12
C ASP A 286 0.05 11.86 8.57
N GLN A 287 -0.32 10.68 9.05
CA GLN A 287 -0.65 10.47 10.47
C GLN A 287 0.56 10.74 11.37
N ILE A 288 1.74 10.27 10.99
CA ILE A 288 2.97 10.53 11.75
C ILE A 288 3.28 12.03 11.76
N GLU A 289 3.25 12.70 10.62
CA GLU A 289 3.53 14.13 10.50
C GLU A 289 2.52 15.01 11.25
N SER A 290 1.26 14.57 11.36
CA SER A 290 0.22 15.24 12.14
C SER A 290 0.29 14.95 13.65
N GLY A 291 1.29 14.16 14.12
CA GLY A 291 1.47 13.79 15.52
C GLY A 291 0.52 12.69 16.01
N GLN A 292 -0.10 11.95 15.11
CA GLN A 292 -0.98 10.79 15.43
C GLN A 292 -0.21 9.46 15.41
N GLY A 293 1.06 9.47 15.02
CA GLY A 293 1.92 8.29 15.07
C GLY A 293 2.25 7.86 16.50
N THR A 294 2.67 6.62 16.65
CA THR A 294 3.08 6.02 17.92
C THR A 294 4.59 5.86 17.96
N PRO A 295 5.29 6.32 19.01
CA PRO A 295 6.70 6.03 19.17
C PRO A 295 6.97 4.53 19.17
N PHE A 296 7.91 4.09 18.35
CA PHE A 296 8.30 2.70 18.27
C PHE A 296 9.42 2.39 19.27
N THR A 297 9.24 1.32 20.02
CA THR A 297 10.24 0.82 20.98
C THR A 297 10.55 -0.63 20.62
N ALA A 298 11.83 -0.94 20.47
CA ALA A 298 12.27 -2.32 20.25
C ALA A 298 11.96 -3.21 21.46
N GLU A 299 11.54 -4.45 21.21
CA GLU A 299 11.36 -5.50 22.20
C GLU A 299 12.68 -6.14 22.65
#